data_860503849731422d273bd4e7343a35e7
#
_entry.id   860503849731422d273bd4e7343a35e7
#
_cell.length_a   1.000
_cell.length_b   1.000
_cell.length_c   1.000
_cell.angle_alpha   90.00
_cell.angle_beta   90.00
_cell.angle_gamma   90.00
#
_symmetry.space_group_name_H-M   'P 1'
#
loop_
_entity.id
_entity.type
_entity.pdbx_description
1 polymer ?
#
loop_
_entity_poly.entity_id
_entity_poly.type
_entity_poly.pdbx_seq_one_letter_code
_entity_poly.pdbx_strand_id
1 'polypeptide(L)'
;KEMERVYNGTFVKSSRTRGTYAKLKKACVNDICPLCGQGTVHQLDHYLPITSFPVYGVSAINLVPACSDCNKYKLIHAPANAGEQTIHPYFDEVDDEQWLFGEVVESTPAAVRFAVNPPDHWDPVQVERLKTHFRIYRLSTLYATHAAVEISNMRHALKKMAATQGFAERIRQHLRERAESCA
;
A
#
# COMPACT_ATOMS: atom_id res chain seq x y z
N LYS A 1 -23.85 6.65 13.69
CA LYS A 1 -23.75 6.34 15.16
C LYS A 1 -24.27 4.95 15.52
N GLU A 2 -25.46 4.52 15.06
CA GLU A 2 -25.98 3.19 15.40
C GLU A 2 -25.17 2.07 14.77
N MET A 3 -24.88 2.14 13.47
CA MET A 3 -24.05 1.14 12.78
C MET A 3 -22.59 1.09 13.31
N GLU A 4 -22.03 2.22 13.71
CA GLU A 4 -20.73 2.24 14.40
C GLU A 4 -20.77 1.46 15.72
N ARG A 5 -21.87 1.57 16.47
CA ARG A 5 -22.08 0.81 17.69
C ARG A 5 -22.26 -0.68 17.41
N VAL A 6 -23.00 -1.04 16.36
CA VAL A 6 -23.14 -2.43 15.89
C VAL A 6 -21.79 -2.99 15.47
N TYR A 7 -21.02 -2.26 14.67
CA TYR A 7 -19.67 -2.68 14.26
C TYR A 7 -18.76 -2.88 15.47
N ASN A 8 -18.54 -1.84 16.26
CA ASN A 8 -17.60 -1.88 17.38
C ASN A 8 -18.05 -2.79 18.53
N GLY A 9 -19.35 -2.79 18.85
CA GLY A 9 -19.90 -3.53 19.98
C GLY A 9 -20.23 -4.99 19.66
N THR A 10 -20.83 -5.25 18.51
CA THR A 10 -21.31 -6.58 18.13
C THR A 10 -20.34 -7.28 17.20
N PHE A 11 -20.01 -6.68 16.04
CA PHE A 11 -19.21 -7.37 15.03
C PHE A 11 -17.77 -7.64 15.51
N VAL A 12 -17.12 -6.67 16.12
CA VAL A 12 -15.72 -6.80 16.59
C VAL A 12 -15.61 -7.57 17.89
N LYS A 13 -16.51 -7.33 18.86
CA LYS A 13 -16.37 -7.82 20.24
C LYS A 13 -17.12 -9.10 20.55
N SER A 14 -18.22 -9.38 19.87
CA SER A 14 -19.05 -10.55 20.17
C SER A 14 -18.34 -11.85 19.83
N SER A 15 -18.44 -12.85 20.70
CA SER A 15 -17.91 -14.20 20.47
C SER A 15 -18.50 -14.87 19.22
N ARG A 16 -19.73 -14.51 18.83
CA ARG A 16 -20.41 -15.06 17.63
C ARG A 16 -19.83 -14.56 16.31
N THR A 17 -19.32 -13.33 16.27
CA THR A 17 -18.87 -12.65 15.04
C THR A 17 -17.35 -12.45 14.98
N ARG A 18 -16.67 -12.54 16.13
CA ARG A 18 -15.21 -12.35 16.23
C ARG A 18 -14.41 -13.28 15.30
N GLY A 19 -14.91 -14.50 15.07
CA GLY A 19 -14.30 -15.46 14.14
C GLY A 19 -14.33 -14.95 12.69
N THR A 20 -15.42 -14.32 12.27
CA THR A 20 -15.55 -13.69 10.94
C THR A 20 -14.62 -12.48 10.83
N TYR A 21 -14.60 -11.60 11.82
CA TYR A 21 -13.66 -10.48 11.88
C TYR A 21 -12.20 -10.94 11.74
N ALA A 22 -11.81 -11.98 12.49
CA ALA A 22 -10.46 -12.52 12.45
C ALA A 22 -10.11 -13.14 11.06
N LYS A 23 -11.06 -13.83 10.43
CA LYS A 23 -10.87 -14.37 9.07
C LYS A 23 -10.68 -13.26 8.04
N LEU A 24 -11.52 -12.23 8.04
CA LEU A 24 -11.37 -11.09 7.14
C LEU A 24 -10.03 -10.38 7.34
N LYS A 25 -9.61 -10.16 8.58
CA LYS A 25 -8.33 -9.53 8.89
C LYS A 25 -7.12 -10.32 8.39
N LYS A 26 -7.23 -11.66 8.34
CA LYS A 26 -6.18 -12.57 7.85
C LYS A 26 -6.29 -12.92 6.37
N ALA A 27 -7.14 -12.24 5.62
CA ALA A 27 -7.33 -12.53 4.20
C ALA A 27 -6.16 -12.06 3.31
N CYS A 28 -5.22 -11.30 3.86
CA CYS A 28 -4.03 -10.82 3.14
C CYS A 28 -2.82 -11.73 3.35
N VAL A 29 -1.96 -11.80 2.34
CA VAL A 29 -0.74 -12.61 2.37
C VAL A 29 0.25 -12.04 3.39
N ASN A 30 0.81 -12.89 4.24
CA ASN A 30 1.85 -12.54 5.23
C ASN A 30 1.46 -11.39 6.18
N ASP A 31 0.18 -11.17 6.43
CA ASP A 31 -0.34 -10.03 7.21
C ASP A 31 0.12 -8.65 6.66
N ILE A 32 0.49 -8.56 5.38
CA ILE A 32 0.85 -7.30 4.73
C ILE A 32 -0.41 -6.54 4.31
N CYS A 33 -0.43 -5.26 4.60
CA CYS A 33 -1.55 -4.37 4.26
C CYS A 33 -1.71 -4.23 2.73
N PRO A 34 -2.84 -4.65 2.15
CA PRO A 34 -3.05 -4.61 0.71
C PRO A 34 -3.21 -3.19 0.15
N LEU A 35 -3.38 -2.18 1.02
CA LEU A 35 -3.51 -0.78 0.63
C LEU A 35 -2.16 -0.11 0.36
N CYS A 36 -1.09 -0.55 1.00
CA CYS A 36 0.24 0.02 0.81
C CYS A 36 1.34 -0.99 0.47
N GLY A 37 1.07 -2.28 0.53
CA GLY A 37 2.05 -3.33 0.27
C GLY A 37 3.24 -3.39 1.25
N GLN A 38 3.18 -2.67 2.40
CA GLN A 38 4.34 -2.52 3.29
C GLN A 38 4.03 -2.71 4.77
N GLY A 39 2.93 -2.12 5.24
CA GLY A 39 2.60 -2.11 6.65
C GLY A 39 1.95 -3.42 7.12
N THR A 40 2.12 -3.77 8.38
CA THR A 40 1.44 -4.93 8.99
C THR A 40 -0.04 -4.63 9.23
N VAL A 41 -0.92 -5.57 8.90
CA VAL A 41 -2.36 -5.46 9.14
C VAL A 41 -2.67 -5.53 10.63
N HIS A 42 -3.35 -4.50 11.14
CA HIS A 42 -3.79 -4.45 12.53
C HIS A 42 -5.30 -4.48 12.70
N GLN A 43 -6.05 -4.05 11.68
CA GLN A 43 -7.51 -3.87 11.77
C GLN A 43 -8.19 -4.04 10.41
N LEU A 44 -9.52 -3.99 10.41
CA LEU A 44 -10.32 -3.80 9.20
C LEU A 44 -10.68 -2.32 9.07
N ASP A 45 -10.44 -1.76 7.90
CA ASP A 45 -10.91 -0.43 7.51
C ASP A 45 -12.21 -0.54 6.70
N HIS A 46 -13.08 0.46 6.80
CA HIS A 46 -14.27 0.57 5.97
C HIS A 46 -13.90 1.27 4.65
N TYR A 47 -13.88 0.53 3.54
CA TYR A 47 -13.57 1.11 2.23
C TYR A 47 -14.43 2.35 1.95
N LEU A 48 -15.74 2.24 2.08
CA LEU A 48 -16.66 3.38 2.17
C LEU A 48 -16.92 3.68 3.65
N PRO A 49 -16.65 4.93 4.13
CA PRO A 49 -16.73 5.25 5.54
C PRO A 49 -18.10 4.95 6.14
N ILE A 50 -18.13 4.27 7.28
CA ILE A 50 -19.36 3.89 7.98
C ILE A 50 -20.22 5.11 8.38
N THR A 51 -19.60 6.26 8.56
CA THR A 51 -20.28 7.53 8.87
C THR A 51 -21.14 8.03 7.73
N SER A 52 -20.68 7.87 6.49
CA SER A 52 -21.35 8.31 5.26
C SER A 52 -22.18 7.20 4.61
N PHE A 53 -21.75 5.95 4.77
CA PHE A 53 -22.34 4.75 4.15
C PHE A 53 -22.66 3.67 5.19
N PRO A 54 -23.54 3.96 6.18
CA PRO A 54 -23.78 3.06 7.31
C PRO A 54 -24.33 1.69 6.91
N VAL A 55 -25.03 1.58 5.79
CA VAL A 55 -25.59 0.30 5.30
C VAL A 55 -24.51 -0.74 5.00
N TYR A 56 -23.27 -0.31 4.71
CA TYR A 56 -22.13 -1.19 4.44
C TYR A 56 -21.24 -1.44 5.68
N GLY A 57 -21.64 -0.95 6.85
CA GLY A 57 -20.81 -0.97 8.06
C GLY A 57 -20.35 -2.36 8.54
N VAL A 58 -21.09 -3.43 8.19
CA VAL A 58 -20.72 -4.82 8.50
C VAL A 58 -20.66 -5.70 7.25
N SER A 59 -20.64 -5.08 6.07
CA SER A 59 -20.48 -5.80 4.80
C SER A 59 -19.04 -6.25 4.60
N ALA A 60 -18.80 -7.54 4.35
CA ALA A 60 -17.47 -8.09 4.16
C ALA A 60 -16.71 -7.43 3.00
N ILE A 61 -17.42 -7.08 1.93
CA ILE A 61 -16.82 -6.40 0.75
C ILE A 61 -16.41 -4.96 1.04
N ASN A 62 -16.91 -4.35 2.10
CA ASN A 62 -16.55 -3.00 2.54
C ASN A 62 -15.48 -3.01 3.65
N LEU A 63 -15.11 -4.19 4.15
CA LEU A 63 -14.16 -4.35 5.25
C LEU A 63 -12.83 -4.86 4.70
N VAL A 64 -11.86 -3.97 4.62
CA VAL A 64 -10.53 -4.23 4.03
C VAL A 64 -9.49 -4.34 5.13
N PRO A 65 -8.63 -5.38 5.12
CA PRO A 65 -7.48 -5.43 6.03
C PRO A 65 -6.60 -4.21 5.85
N ALA A 66 -6.22 -3.56 6.94
CA ALA A 66 -5.43 -2.34 6.87
C ALA A 66 -4.40 -2.24 7.99
N CYS A 67 -3.25 -1.63 7.70
CA CYS A 67 -2.33 -1.17 8.72
C CYS A 67 -2.87 0.11 9.39
N SER A 68 -2.30 0.46 10.54
CA SER A 68 -2.75 1.62 11.31
C SER A 68 -2.60 2.93 10.54
N ASP A 69 -1.53 3.07 9.75
CA ASP A 69 -1.25 4.29 9.00
C ASP A 69 -2.23 4.48 7.84
N CYS A 70 -2.47 3.44 7.04
CA CYS A 70 -3.45 3.51 5.95
C CYS A 70 -4.85 3.85 6.47
N ASN A 71 -5.30 3.17 7.51
CA ASN A 71 -6.59 3.49 8.14
C ASN A 71 -6.65 4.94 8.64
N LYS A 72 -5.56 5.41 9.27
CA LYS A 72 -5.47 6.80 9.77
C LYS A 72 -5.44 7.83 8.63
N TYR A 73 -4.71 7.57 7.54
CA TYR A 73 -4.62 8.52 6.42
C TYR A 73 -5.94 8.63 5.64
N LYS A 74 -6.65 7.53 5.47
CA LYS A 74 -7.94 7.54 4.80
C LYS A 74 -9.03 8.20 5.64
N LEU A 75 -9.06 7.95 6.96
CA LEU A 75 -10.05 8.50 7.89
C LEU A 75 -11.50 8.37 7.37
N ILE A 76 -12.17 9.51 7.23
CA ILE A 76 -13.55 9.65 6.76
C ILE A 76 -13.64 10.03 5.27
N HIS A 77 -12.59 9.80 4.48
CA HIS A 77 -12.62 10.09 3.05
C HIS A 77 -13.82 9.40 2.40
N ALA A 78 -14.78 10.20 1.97
CA ALA A 78 -15.98 9.76 1.27
C ALA A 78 -15.89 10.25 -0.18
N PRO A 79 -15.70 9.33 -1.17
CA PRO A 79 -15.60 9.73 -2.56
C PRO A 79 -16.94 10.29 -3.06
N ALA A 80 -16.91 11.39 -3.79
CA ALA A 80 -18.07 11.99 -4.42
C ALA A 80 -18.38 11.39 -5.80
N ASN A 81 -17.38 10.78 -6.43
CA ASN A 81 -17.48 10.11 -7.72
C ASN A 81 -16.53 8.91 -7.81
N ALA A 82 -16.60 8.14 -8.90
CA ALA A 82 -15.80 6.93 -9.08
C ALA A 82 -14.29 7.20 -9.08
N GLY A 83 -13.82 8.30 -9.69
CA GLY A 83 -12.39 8.65 -9.75
C GLY A 83 -11.79 9.07 -8.40
N GLU A 84 -12.62 9.47 -7.45
CA GLU A 84 -12.19 9.80 -6.09
C GLU A 84 -12.10 8.58 -5.17
N GLN A 85 -12.55 7.40 -5.62
CA GLN A 85 -12.34 6.17 -4.87
C GLN A 85 -10.86 5.78 -4.90
N THR A 86 -10.41 5.10 -3.87
CA THR A 86 -9.11 4.43 -3.89
C THR A 86 -9.20 3.12 -4.69
N ILE A 87 -8.06 2.49 -4.99
CA ILE A 87 -8.04 1.11 -5.49
C ILE A 87 -8.62 0.19 -4.42
N HIS A 88 -9.51 -0.69 -4.83
CA HIS A 88 -10.15 -1.67 -3.95
C HIS A 88 -9.44 -3.03 -4.06
N PRO A 89 -8.79 -3.53 -3.01
CA PRO A 89 -7.92 -4.70 -3.10
C PRO A 89 -8.63 -6.03 -3.43
N TYR A 90 -9.96 -6.04 -3.47
CA TYR A 90 -10.72 -7.25 -3.82
C TYR A 90 -11.27 -7.23 -5.26
N PHE A 91 -11.27 -6.08 -5.92
CA PHE A 91 -11.99 -5.92 -7.19
C PHE A 91 -11.18 -5.23 -8.29
N ASP A 92 -10.17 -4.44 -7.92
CA ASP A 92 -9.37 -3.74 -8.91
C ASP A 92 -8.05 -4.50 -9.14
N GLU A 93 -7.81 -4.89 -10.37
CA GLU A 93 -6.57 -5.50 -10.83
C GLU A 93 -5.64 -4.40 -11.35
N VAL A 94 -4.51 -4.20 -10.68
CA VAL A 94 -3.51 -3.16 -11.00
C VAL A 94 -2.08 -3.68 -10.86
N ASP A 95 -1.89 -4.99 -10.72
CA ASP A 95 -0.61 -5.65 -10.47
C ASP A 95 -0.06 -6.40 -11.69
N ASP A 96 -0.82 -6.46 -12.77
CA ASP A 96 -0.43 -7.09 -14.03
C ASP A 96 0.52 -6.24 -14.89
N GLU A 97 0.57 -4.93 -14.66
CA GLU A 97 1.43 -4.00 -15.40
C GLU A 97 2.12 -3.00 -14.47
N GLN A 98 3.29 -2.51 -14.91
CA GLN A 98 4.05 -1.54 -14.16
C GLN A 98 3.44 -0.13 -14.25
N TRP A 99 3.03 0.41 -13.12
CA TRP A 99 2.50 1.77 -12.95
C TRP A 99 3.26 2.60 -11.92
N LEU A 100 4.05 1.95 -11.05
CA LEU A 100 4.86 2.60 -10.02
C LEU A 100 6.31 2.70 -10.50
N PHE A 101 6.88 3.90 -10.45
CA PHE A 101 8.26 4.17 -10.86
C PHE A 101 9.03 4.86 -9.75
N GLY A 102 10.29 4.45 -9.60
CA GLY A 102 11.24 5.07 -8.67
C GLY A 102 12.38 5.73 -9.44
N GLU A 103 12.67 6.98 -9.12
CA GLU A 103 13.79 7.76 -9.66
C GLU A 103 14.79 8.05 -8.54
N VAL A 104 16.06 7.75 -8.77
CA VAL A 104 17.12 8.10 -7.83
C VAL A 104 17.41 9.59 -7.93
N VAL A 105 17.31 10.28 -6.79
CA VAL A 105 17.70 11.69 -6.66
C VAL A 105 19.11 11.74 -6.10
N GLU A 106 20.04 12.30 -6.89
CA GLU A 106 21.42 12.51 -6.51
C GLU A 106 21.51 13.63 -5.45
N SER A 107 21.49 13.22 -4.20
CA SER A 107 21.58 14.08 -3.02
C SER A 107 22.43 13.44 -1.94
N THR A 108 22.73 14.16 -0.86
CA THR A 108 23.47 13.62 0.27
C THR A 108 22.61 13.75 1.54
N PRO A 109 22.06 12.62 2.05
CA PRO A 109 22.10 11.25 1.50
C PRO A 109 21.28 11.10 0.21
N ALA A 110 21.61 10.06 -0.59
CA ALA A 110 20.83 9.73 -1.78
C ALA A 110 19.39 9.37 -1.42
N ALA A 111 18.45 9.77 -2.24
CA ALA A 111 17.02 9.53 -2.05
C ALA A 111 16.38 8.88 -3.28
N VAL A 112 15.18 8.32 -3.13
CA VAL A 112 14.36 7.85 -4.24
C VAL A 112 13.04 8.60 -4.22
N ARG A 113 12.64 9.13 -5.37
CA ARG A 113 11.32 9.71 -5.60
C ARG A 113 10.44 8.67 -6.27
N PHE A 114 9.26 8.46 -5.73
CA PHE A 114 8.27 7.56 -6.33
C PHE A 114 7.13 8.35 -6.96
N ALA A 115 6.72 7.92 -8.15
CA ALA A 115 5.61 8.50 -8.91
C ALA A 115 4.79 7.40 -9.57
N VAL A 116 3.53 7.71 -9.87
CA VAL A 116 2.63 6.86 -10.64
C VAL A 116 2.64 7.29 -12.09
N ASN A 117 2.80 6.32 -12.99
CA ASN A 117 2.72 6.50 -14.43
C ASN A 117 2.00 5.28 -15.03
N PRO A 118 0.64 5.25 -14.93
CA PRO A 118 -0.14 4.13 -15.45
C PRO A 118 0.00 4.01 -16.97
N PRO A 119 -0.19 2.80 -17.53
CA PRO A 119 -0.24 2.59 -18.97
C PRO A 119 -1.31 3.45 -19.66
N ASP A 120 -1.02 3.95 -20.85
CA ASP A 120 -1.92 4.86 -21.61
C ASP A 120 -3.27 4.23 -22.00
N HIS A 121 -3.33 2.91 -22.06
CA HIS A 121 -4.55 2.17 -22.43
C HIS A 121 -5.49 1.88 -21.24
N TRP A 122 -5.08 2.18 -20.01
CA TRP A 122 -5.93 1.99 -18.85
C TRP A 122 -7.16 2.90 -18.87
N ASP A 123 -8.25 2.42 -18.31
CA ASP A 123 -9.47 3.21 -18.15
C ASP A 123 -9.20 4.50 -17.36
N PRO A 124 -9.64 5.68 -17.84
CA PRO A 124 -9.37 6.95 -17.18
C PRO A 124 -9.85 7.01 -15.72
N VAL A 125 -10.94 6.31 -15.37
CA VAL A 125 -11.43 6.26 -13.99
C VAL A 125 -10.49 5.43 -13.12
N GLN A 126 -9.98 4.31 -13.64
CA GLN A 126 -8.98 3.48 -12.95
C GLN A 126 -7.69 4.27 -12.70
N VAL A 127 -7.22 5.04 -13.69
CA VAL A 127 -6.05 5.94 -13.56
C VAL A 127 -6.26 6.97 -12.46
N GLU A 128 -7.42 7.64 -12.41
CA GLU A 128 -7.70 8.61 -11.36
C GLU A 128 -7.84 7.97 -9.98
N ARG A 129 -8.43 6.78 -9.89
CA ARG A 129 -8.50 5.99 -8.64
C ARG A 129 -7.11 5.61 -8.15
N LEU A 130 -6.20 5.21 -9.03
CA LEU A 130 -4.82 4.90 -8.68
C LEU A 130 -4.08 6.13 -8.13
N LYS A 131 -4.19 7.29 -8.80
CA LYS A 131 -3.61 8.56 -8.32
C LYS A 131 -4.19 8.96 -6.97
N THR A 132 -5.49 8.80 -6.79
CA THR A 132 -6.18 9.07 -5.53
C THR A 132 -5.68 8.15 -4.41
N HIS A 133 -5.54 6.86 -4.68
CA HIS A 133 -4.99 5.87 -3.77
C HIS A 133 -3.57 6.23 -3.33
N PHE A 134 -2.69 6.51 -4.29
CA PHE A 134 -1.30 6.89 -4.04
C PHE A 134 -1.19 8.16 -3.18
N ARG A 135 -2.04 9.14 -3.41
CA ARG A 135 -2.10 10.40 -2.66
C ARG A 135 -2.66 10.21 -1.25
N ILE A 136 -3.82 9.55 -1.11
CA ILE A 136 -4.51 9.38 0.19
C ILE A 136 -3.64 8.61 1.16
N TYR A 137 -3.06 7.49 0.74
CA TYR A 137 -2.21 6.66 1.61
C TYR A 137 -0.76 7.17 1.71
N ARG A 138 -0.44 8.32 1.11
CA ARG A 138 0.90 8.94 1.14
C ARG A 138 2.00 8.00 0.70
N LEU A 139 1.74 7.18 -0.34
CA LEU A 139 2.62 6.09 -0.74
C LEU A 139 3.99 6.59 -1.22
N SER A 140 4.06 7.79 -1.84
CA SER A 140 5.34 8.40 -2.21
C SER A 140 6.30 8.54 -1.03
N THR A 141 5.80 9.05 0.11
CA THR A 141 6.61 9.22 1.33
C THR A 141 6.96 7.88 1.96
N LEU A 142 6.01 6.95 2.03
CA LEU A 142 6.23 5.63 2.59
C LEU A 142 7.33 4.88 1.83
N TYR A 143 7.21 4.81 0.51
CA TYR A 143 8.17 4.10 -0.33
C TYR A 143 9.55 4.78 -0.34
N ALA A 144 9.60 6.11 -0.37
CA ALA A 144 10.86 6.85 -0.26
C ALA A 144 11.59 6.55 1.07
N THR A 145 10.84 6.45 2.17
CA THR A 145 11.41 6.10 3.48
C THR A 145 11.99 4.69 3.48
N HIS A 146 11.27 3.71 2.94
CA HIS A 146 11.75 2.33 2.86
C HIS A 146 12.94 2.21 1.90
N ALA A 147 12.92 2.90 0.77
CA ALA A 147 14.05 2.94 -0.16
C ALA A 147 15.31 3.55 0.49
N ALA A 148 15.16 4.60 1.31
CA ALA A 148 16.28 5.19 2.05
C ALA A 148 16.91 4.19 3.04
N VAL A 149 16.09 3.40 3.73
CA VAL A 149 16.57 2.31 4.60
C VAL A 149 17.32 1.26 3.79
N GLU A 150 16.77 0.84 2.65
CA GLU A 150 17.40 -0.17 1.79
C GLU A 150 18.73 0.33 1.19
N ILE A 151 18.81 1.56 0.72
CA ILE A 151 20.05 2.19 0.27
C ILE A 151 21.08 2.20 1.40
N SER A 152 20.67 2.53 2.62
CA SER A 152 21.55 2.52 3.79
C SER A 152 22.09 1.11 4.09
N ASN A 153 21.23 0.10 4.02
CA ASN A 153 21.61 -1.30 4.22
C ASN A 153 22.61 -1.79 3.17
N MET A 154 22.43 -1.39 1.91
CA MET A 154 23.35 -1.76 0.82
C MET A 154 24.69 -0.99 0.85
N ARG A 155 24.74 0.16 1.52
CA ARG A 155 25.89 1.09 1.47
C ARG A 155 27.23 0.45 1.75
N HIS A 156 27.30 -0.45 2.74
CA HIS A 156 28.55 -1.13 3.10
C HIS A 156 29.03 -2.06 1.98
N ALA A 157 28.12 -2.87 1.43
CA ALA A 157 28.43 -3.78 0.32
C ALA A 157 28.87 -3.03 -0.93
N LEU A 158 28.15 -1.98 -1.30
CA LEU A 158 28.47 -1.14 -2.47
C LEU A 158 29.84 -0.43 -2.31
N LYS A 159 30.15 0.08 -1.13
CA LYS A 159 31.49 0.67 -0.85
C LYS A 159 32.61 -0.35 -1.00
N LYS A 160 32.42 -1.58 -0.50
CA LYS A 160 33.39 -2.66 -0.64
C LYS A 160 33.60 -3.04 -2.11
N MET A 161 32.54 -3.10 -2.90
CA MET A 161 32.62 -3.36 -4.35
C MET A 161 33.31 -2.22 -5.09
N ALA A 162 33.01 -0.97 -4.75
CA ALA A 162 33.61 0.21 -5.38
C ALA A 162 35.13 0.31 -5.19
N ALA A 163 35.68 -0.33 -4.17
CA ALA A 163 37.13 -0.39 -3.93
C ALA A 163 37.87 -1.42 -4.80
N THR A 164 37.18 -2.15 -5.68
CA THR A 164 37.77 -3.20 -6.53
C THR A 164 37.74 -2.82 -8.00
N GLN A 165 38.72 -3.36 -8.78
CA GLN A 165 38.75 -3.15 -10.23
C GLN A 165 37.51 -3.76 -10.89
N GLY A 166 36.93 -3.09 -11.90
CA GLY A 166 35.70 -3.51 -12.55
C GLY A 166 34.40 -3.30 -11.70
N PHE A 167 34.46 -2.42 -10.73
CA PHE A 167 33.38 -2.19 -9.77
C PHE A 167 32.02 -1.87 -10.38
N ALA A 168 31.99 -1.12 -11.46
CA ALA A 168 30.72 -0.68 -12.06
C ALA A 168 29.85 -1.87 -12.51
N GLU A 169 30.45 -2.88 -13.15
CA GLU A 169 29.71 -4.06 -13.59
C GLU A 169 29.30 -4.94 -12.41
N ARG A 170 30.15 -5.09 -11.41
CA ARG A 170 29.83 -5.83 -10.18
C ARG A 170 28.68 -5.21 -9.41
N ILE A 171 28.63 -3.87 -9.33
CA ILE A 171 27.51 -3.16 -8.70
C ILE A 171 26.23 -3.37 -9.51
N ARG A 172 26.29 -3.23 -10.86
CA ARG A 172 25.10 -3.49 -11.71
C ARG A 172 24.59 -4.92 -11.53
N GLN A 173 25.47 -5.89 -11.56
CA GLN A 173 25.10 -7.29 -11.36
C GLN A 173 24.45 -7.51 -10.00
N HIS A 174 25.05 -7.00 -8.92
CA HIS A 174 24.51 -7.12 -7.57
C HIS A 174 23.10 -6.49 -7.45
N LEU A 175 22.88 -5.32 -8.07
CA LEU A 175 21.57 -4.65 -8.03
C LEU A 175 20.52 -5.41 -8.86
N ARG A 176 20.91 -6.02 -10.01
CA ARG A 176 20.01 -6.87 -10.80
C ARG A 176 19.59 -8.11 -10.02
N GLU A 177 20.53 -8.83 -9.44
CA GLU A 177 20.25 -10.03 -8.62
C GLU A 177 19.30 -9.71 -7.45
N ARG A 178 19.47 -8.55 -6.81
CA ARG A 178 18.55 -8.11 -5.76
C ARG A 178 17.13 -7.81 -6.31
N ALA A 179 17.04 -7.15 -7.45
CA ALA A 179 15.75 -6.87 -8.08
C ALA A 179 15.03 -8.18 -8.45
N GLU A 180 15.73 -9.14 -9.05
CA GLU A 180 15.19 -10.45 -9.39
C GLU A 180 14.76 -11.26 -8.16
N SER A 181 15.43 -11.11 -7.03
CA SER A 181 15.06 -11.80 -5.77
C SER A 181 13.79 -11.23 -5.11
N CYS A 182 13.30 -10.08 -5.55
CA CYS A 182 12.10 -9.42 -5.03
C CYS A 182 10.88 -9.56 -5.97
N ALA A 183 11.06 -10.15 -7.15
CA ALA A 183 10.00 -10.45 -8.11
C ALA A 183 9.37 -11.82 -7.79
#